data_ccfc8f3acbd574c6611664624f649d2b
#
_entry.id   ccfc8f3acbd574c6611664624f649d2b
#
_cell.length_a   1.000
_cell.length_b   1.000
_cell.length_c   1.000
_cell.angle_alpha   90.00
_cell.angle_beta   90.00
_cell.angle_gamma   90.00
#
_symmetry.space_group_name_H-M   'P 1'
#
loop_
_entity.id
_entity.type
_entity.pdbx_description
1 polymer ?
#
loop_
_entity_poly.entity_id
_entity_poly.type
_entity_poly.pdbx_seq_one_letter_code
_entity_poly.pdbx_strand_id
1 'polypeptide(L)'
;VEHSVYYRTFSNVLQIRTVSAEYLIAMKLRSGRQYKNDLSDVLGILAEHEARGEPIQLEQIETAVVHLYGSWDAIPVESKTFINNAFSCGNFQQTYAAIRQAEQEAKTMLLDFEHQYPGTMKEENVNEILGNLKSNKAAILQKLKQNERNSD
;
A
#
# COMPACT_ATOMS: atom_id res chain seq x y z
N VAL A 1 14.58 19.58 6.68
CA VAL A 1 14.60 18.66 7.82
C VAL A 1 13.46 18.97 8.80
N GLU A 2 12.48 19.72 8.35
CA GLU A 2 11.39 20.28 9.16
C GLU A 2 10.44 19.19 9.72
N HIS A 3 10.27 18.07 9.01
CA HIS A 3 9.38 16.95 9.37
C HIS A 3 10.16 15.68 9.77
N SER A 4 11.40 15.84 10.25
CA SER A 4 12.19 14.71 10.70
C SER A 4 12.20 14.60 12.22
N VAL A 5 12.02 13.38 12.71
CA VAL A 5 12.13 13.06 14.13
C VAL A 5 13.48 12.40 14.43
N TYR A 6 13.99 12.66 15.64
CA TYR A 6 15.20 11.99 16.11
C TYR A 6 14.92 10.49 16.28
N TYR A 7 15.80 9.68 15.72
CA TYR A 7 15.74 8.23 15.87
C TYR A 7 16.81 7.71 16.83
N ARG A 8 18.09 7.98 16.54
CA ARG A 8 19.19 7.46 17.36
C ARG A 8 20.50 8.24 17.13
N THR A 9 21.33 8.31 18.18
CA THR A 9 22.74 8.73 18.06
C THR A 9 23.65 7.53 18.29
N PHE A 10 24.66 7.36 17.44
CA PHE A 10 25.69 6.35 17.55
C PHE A 10 27.01 7.03 17.93
N SER A 11 27.61 6.59 19.04
CA SER A 11 28.93 7.06 19.55
C SER A 11 29.06 8.58 19.57
N ASN A 12 27.98 9.32 19.81
CA ASN A 12 27.92 10.79 19.81
C ASN A 12 28.41 11.49 18.50
N VAL A 13 28.61 10.71 17.43
CA VAL A 13 29.14 11.22 16.15
C VAL A 13 28.08 11.22 15.05
N LEU A 14 27.25 10.17 14.98
CA LEU A 14 26.21 10.02 13.97
C LEU A 14 24.82 10.14 14.59
N GLN A 15 24.10 11.20 14.24
CA GLN A 15 22.70 11.37 14.58
C GLN A 15 21.82 10.94 13.40
N ILE A 16 20.99 9.91 13.61
CA ILE A 16 19.98 9.49 12.62
C ILE A 16 18.67 10.18 12.94
N ARG A 17 18.04 10.74 11.90
CA ARG A 17 16.69 11.29 11.93
C ARG A 17 15.85 10.56 10.90
N THR A 18 14.59 10.36 11.22
CA THR A 18 13.60 9.73 10.30
C THR A 18 12.49 10.72 9.97
N VAL A 19 11.79 10.48 8.88
CA VAL A 19 10.55 11.18 8.57
C VAL A 19 9.50 10.78 9.61
N SER A 20 8.68 11.71 10.07
CA SER A 20 7.58 11.37 10.97
C SER A 20 6.53 10.49 10.27
N ALA A 21 5.78 9.72 11.06
CA ALA A 21 4.95 8.63 10.54
C ALA A 21 3.86 9.10 9.57
N GLU A 22 3.17 10.20 9.85
CA GLU A 22 2.14 10.78 9.00
C GLU A 22 2.69 11.21 7.62
N TYR A 23 3.91 11.74 7.57
CA TYR A 23 4.57 12.10 6.30
C TYR A 23 5.02 10.86 5.53
N LEU A 24 5.51 9.82 6.23
CA LEU A 24 5.85 8.55 5.59
C LEU A 24 4.61 7.89 4.99
N ILE A 25 3.48 7.91 5.71
CA ILE A 25 2.18 7.43 5.21
C ILE A 25 1.77 8.24 3.98
N ALA A 26 1.84 9.56 4.02
CA ALA A 26 1.49 10.43 2.88
C ALA A 26 2.32 10.09 1.62
N MET A 27 3.62 9.86 1.77
CA MET A 27 4.50 9.46 0.66
C MET A 27 4.12 8.09 0.09
N LYS A 28 3.78 7.12 0.93
CA LYS A 28 3.36 5.78 0.52
C LYS A 28 2.00 5.81 -0.18
N LEU A 29 1.04 6.58 0.34
CA LEU A 29 -0.26 6.79 -0.31
C LEU A 29 -0.12 7.47 -1.68
N ARG A 30 0.82 8.41 -1.85
CA ARG A 30 1.11 9.03 -3.14
C ARG A 30 1.61 8.02 -4.17
N SER A 31 2.46 7.08 -3.76
CA SER A 31 2.93 5.98 -4.61
C SER A 31 1.84 4.96 -4.89
N GLY A 32 1.16 4.46 -3.87
CA GLY A 32 0.02 3.56 -3.90
C GLY A 32 0.19 2.28 -4.73
N ARG A 33 1.43 1.78 -4.86
CA ARG A 33 1.75 0.66 -5.75
C ARG A 33 1.28 -0.67 -5.16
N GLN A 34 0.36 -1.33 -5.84
CA GLN A 34 -0.24 -2.59 -5.40
C GLN A 34 0.71 -3.81 -5.46
N TYR A 35 1.87 -3.68 -6.09
CA TYR A 35 2.91 -4.72 -6.23
C TYR A 35 4.18 -4.43 -5.40
N LYS A 36 4.16 -3.37 -4.62
CA LYS A 36 5.09 -3.01 -3.57
C LYS A 36 4.36 -3.12 -2.23
N ASN A 37 5.04 -2.95 -1.14
CA ASN A 37 4.39 -3.03 0.17
C ASN A 37 3.82 -1.68 0.64
N ASP A 38 3.51 -0.77 -0.28
CA ASP A 38 3.16 0.61 0.07
C ASP A 38 1.90 0.68 0.94
N LEU A 39 0.86 -0.07 0.59
CA LEU A 39 -0.41 -0.04 1.33
C LEU A 39 -0.34 -0.86 2.63
N SER A 40 0.29 -2.03 2.62
CA SER A 40 0.48 -2.80 3.85
C SER A 40 1.40 -2.09 4.83
N ASP A 41 2.44 -1.41 4.37
CA ASP A 41 3.31 -0.62 5.25
C ASP A 41 2.55 0.53 5.92
N VAL A 42 1.60 1.18 5.22
CA VAL A 42 0.70 2.18 5.83
C VAL A 42 -0.07 1.58 7.00
N LEU A 43 -0.69 0.41 6.79
CA LEU A 43 -1.44 -0.27 7.86
C LEU A 43 -0.54 -0.72 9.00
N GLY A 44 0.67 -1.19 8.69
CA GLY A 44 1.66 -1.57 9.71
C GLY A 44 2.07 -0.38 10.59
N ILE A 45 2.27 0.79 9.99
CA ILE A 45 2.60 2.02 10.73
C ILE A 45 1.42 2.42 11.63
N LEU A 46 0.19 2.41 11.10
CA LEU A 46 -1.01 2.76 11.88
C LEU A 46 -1.23 1.80 13.05
N ALA A 47 -1.12 0.48 12.81
CA ALA A 47 -1.25 -0.55 13.85
C ALA A 47 -0.19 -0.42 14.95
N GLU A 48 1.06 -0.13 14.58
CA GLU A 48 2.16 0.06 15.53
C GLU A 48 1.96 1.29 16.41
N HIS A 49 1.50 2.40 15.82
CA HIS A 49 1.20 3.62 16.57
C HIS A 49 0.00 3.44 17.50
N GLU A 50 -1.05 2.74 17.05
CA GLU A 50 -2.20 2.38 17.89
C GLU A 50 -1.76 1.52 19.08
N ALA A 51 -0.92 0.49 18.84
CA ALA A 51 -0.41 -0.38 19.89
C ALA A 51 0.47 0.35 20.94
N ARG A 52 1.13 1.43 20.55
CA ARG A 52 1.90 2.30 21.45
C ARG A 52 1.05 3.30 22.24
N GLY A 53 -0.25 3.40 21.94
CA GLY A 53 -1.11 4.41 22.56
C GLY A 53 -0.96 5.81 21.97
N GLU A 54 -0.36 5.93 20.80
CA GLU A 54 -0.13 7.18 20.06
C GLU A 54 -0.81 7.09 18.66
N PRO A 55 -2.15 6.86 18.59
CA PRO A 55 -2.82 6.62 17.31
C PRO A 55 -2.72 7.84 16.40
N ILE A 56 -2.35 7.60 15.14
CA ILE A 56 -2.34 8.61 14.10
C ILE A 56 -3.77 8.79 13.59
N GLN A 57 -4.22 10.05 13.52
CA GLN A 57 -5.55 10.38 13.03
C GLN A 57 -5.52 10.65 11.52
N LEU A 58 -6.65 10.44 10.82
CA LEU A 58 -6.75 10.66 9.39
C LEU A 58 -6.41 12.11 9.00
N GLU A 59 -6.86 13.08 9.80
CA GLU A 59 -6.60 14.51 9.60
C GLU A 59 -5.11 14.86 9.64
N GLN A 60 -4.31 14.14 10.41
CA GLN A 60 -2.84 14.32 10.44
C GLN A 60 -2.22 13.86 9.11
N ILE A 61 -2.73 12.76 8.54
CA ILE A 61 -2.29 12.24 7.24
C ILE A 61 -2.71 13.19 6.13
N GLU A 62 -3.96 13.68 6.14
CA GLU A 62 -4.46 14.67 5.18
C GLU A 62 -3.62 15.94 5.22
N THR A 63 -3.31 16.44 6.40
CA THR A 63 -2.45 17.61 6.59
C THR A 63 -1.05 17.36 6.01
N ALA A 64 -0.47 16.19 6.25
CA ALA A 64 0.84 15.84 5.70
C ALA A 64 0.82 15.75 4.16
N VAL A 65 -0.25 15.19 3.58
CA VAL A 65 -0.44 15.14 2.12
C VAL A 65 -0.54 16.54 1.53
N VAL A 66 -1.38 17.39 2.11
CA VAL A 66 -1.54 18.78 1.64
C VAL A 66 -0.22 19.55 1.75
N HIS A 67 0.51 19.35 2.82
CA HIS A 67 1.80 20.02 3.03
C HIS A 67 2.87 19.55 2.03
N LEU A 68 2.93 18.24 1.70
CA LEU A 68 3.90 17.70 0.74
C LEU A 68 3.51 17.98 -0.73
N TYR A 69 2.23 17.94 -1.05
CA TYR A 69 1.75 17.88 -2.43
C TYR A 69 0.76 18.98 -2.81
N GLY A 70 0.41 19.87 -1.88
CA GLY A 70 -0.45 21.03 -2.09
C GLY A 70 -1.95 20.73 -2.02
N SER A 71 -2.38 19.48 -2.16
CA SER A 71 -3.80 19.07 -2.12
C SER A 71 -3.96 17.61 -1.76
N TRP A 72 -5.05 17.27 -1.06
CA TRP A 72 -5.47 15.87 -0.85
C TRP A 72 -5.73 15.14 -2.17
N ASP A 73 -6.16 15.86 -3.21
CA ASP A 73 -6.38 15.29 -4.55
C ASP A 73 -5.10 14.91 -5.31
N ALA A 74 -3.94 15.25 -4.76
CA ALA A 74 -2.67 14.83 -5.32
C ALA A 74 -2.39 13.32 -5.17
N ILE A 75 -3.05 12.62 -4.23
CA ILE A 75 -2.93 11.16 -4.11
C ILE A 75 -3.96 10.44 -4.99
N PRO A 76 -3.65 9.21 -5.48
CA PRO A 76 -4.57 8.41 -6.30
C PRO A 76 -5.92 8.15 -5.59
N VAL A 77 -7.00 8.06 -6.38
CA VAL A 77 -8.35 7.78 -5.86
C VAL A 77 -8.40 6.45 -5.10
N GLU A 78 -7.69 5.44 -5.60
CA GLU A 78 -7.58 4.11 -4.98
C GLU A 78 -6.94 4.20 -3.60
N SER A 79 -5.89 5.02 -3.44
CA SER A 79 -5.23 5.26 -2.15
C SER A 79 -6.13 6.02 -1.18
N LYS A 80 -6.92 6.99 -1.67
CA LYS A 80 -7.94 7.69 -0.85
C LYS A 80 -9.01 6.72 -0.36
N THR A 81 -9.54 5.91 -1.26
CA THR A 81 -10.54 4.88 -0.92
C THR A 81 -9.98 3.88 0.09
N PHE A 82 -8.74 3.43 -0.13
CA PHE A 82 -8.05 2.50 0.76
C PHE A 82 -7.93 3.07 2.18
N ILE A 83 -7.39 4.28 2.35
CA ILE A 83 -7.14 4.84 3.68
C ILE A 83 -8.46 5.14 4.42
N ASN A 84 -9.48 5.66 3.72
CA ASN A 84 -10.79 5.90 4.31
C ASN A 84 -11.46 4.59 4.77
N ASN A 85 -11.36 3.52 4.00
CA ASN A 85 -11.88 2.21 4.38
C ASN A 85 -11.12 1.64 5.58
N ALA A 86 -9.80 1.80 5.63
CA ALA A 86 -8.97 1.35 6.75
C ALA A 86 -9.40 2.01 8.07
N PHE A 87 -9.61 3.32 8.07
CA PHE A 87 -10.10 4.04 9.25
C PHE A 87 -11.56 3.68 9.59
N SER A 88 -12.41 3.46 8.60
CA SER A 88 -13.80 3.04 8.83
C SER A 88 -13.90 1.64 9.45
N CYS A 89 -13.01 0.72 9.07
CA CYS A 89 -12.94 -0.63 9.64
C CYS A 89 -12.40 -0.63 11.06
N GLY A 90 -11.49 0.27 11.40
CA GLY A 90 -10.92 0.44 12.73
C GLY A 90 -10.06 -0.73 13.24
N ASN A 91 -9.67 -1.67 12.39
CA ASN A 91 -8.81 -2.81 12.73
C ASN A 91 -7.64 -2.91 11.75
N PHE A 92 -6.63 -2.11 11.98
CA PHE A 92 -5.45 -2.02 11.11
C PHE A 92 -4.66 -3.33 11.05
N GLN A 93 -4.53 -4.03 12.19
CA GLN A 93 -3.77 -5.28 12.28
C GLN A 93 -4.39 -6.40 11.43
N GLN A 94 -5.71 -6.55 11.46
CA GLN A 94 -6.40 -7.56 10.66
C GLN A 94 -6.33 -7.23 9.17
N THR A 95 -6.55 -5.97 8.83
CA THR A 95 -6.51 -5.49 7.44
C THR A 95 -5.10 -5.60 6.86
N TYR A 96 -4.06 -5.38 7.67
CA TYR A 96 -2.65 -5.54 7.28
C TYR A 96 -2.37 -6.90 6.64
N ALA A 97 -2.77 -8.00 7.28
CA ALA A 97 -2.49 -9.36 6.77
C ALA A 97 -3.13 -9.59 5.39
N ALA A 98 -4.38 -9.16 5.21
CA ALA A 98 -5.09 -9.32 3.94
C ALA A 98 -4.46 -8.48 2.81
N ILE A 99 -4.11 -7.22 3.08
CA ILE A 99 -3.47 -6.34 2.09
C ILE A 99 -2.07 -6.84 1.75
N ARG A 100 -1.29 -7.28 2.73
CA ARG A 100 0.04 -7.85 2.53
C ARG A 100 0.01 -9.07 1.62
N GLN A 101 -0.96 -9.95 1.81
CA GLN A 101 -1.16 -11.10 0.94
C GLN A 101 -1.52 -10.67 -0.49
N ALA A 102 -2.44 -9.73 -0.65
CA ALA A 102 -2.84 -9.23 -1.98
C ALA A 102 -1.66 -8.57 -2.74
N GLU A 103 -0.83 -7.81 -2.05
CA GLU A 103 0.39 -7.21 -2.63
C GLU A 103 1.41 -8.28 -3.04
N GLN A 104 1.57 -9.33 -2.22
CA GLN A 104 2.47 -10.44 -2.55
C GLN A 104 1.97 -11.24 -3.77
N GLU A 105 0.66 -11.49 -3.87
CA GLU A 105 0.07 -12.12 -5.05
C GLU A 105 0.25 -11.26 -6.30
N ALA A 106 0.03 -9.96 -6.22
CA ALA A 106 0.23 -9.03 -7.32
C ALA A 106 1.70 -9.02 -7.79
N LYS A 107 2.64 -9.02 -6.85
CA LYS A 107 4.07 -9.10 -7.15
C LYS A 107 4.43 -10.41 -7.86
N THR A 108 3.89 -11.54 -7.41
CA THR A 108 4.11 -12.85 -8.04
C THR A 108 3.59 -12.86 -9.48
N MET A 109 2.35 -12.37 -9.70
CA MET A 109 1.78 -12.28 -11.05
C MET A 109 2.66 -11.46 -12.01
N LEU A 110 3.22 -10.34 -11.55
CA LEU A 110 4.08 -9.50 -12.36
C LEU A 110 5.44 -10.16 -12.64
N LEU A 111 6.01 -10.89 -11.68
CA LEU A 111 7.24 -11.65 -11.89
C LEU A 111 7.05 -12.77 -12.91
N ASP A 112 5.94 -13.49 -12.83
CA ASP A 112 5.59 -14.54 -13.81
C ASP A 112 5.38 -13.95 -15.20
N PHE A 113 4.70 -12.79 -15.29
CA PHE A 113 4.53 -12.07 -16.54
C PHE A 113 5.86 -11.63 -17.15
N GLU A 114 6.75 -11.02 -16.37
CA GLU A 114 8.08 -10.60 -16.84
C GLU A 114 8.92 -11.78 -17.30
N HIS A 115 8.80 -12.93 -16.63
CA HIS A 115 9.49 -14.16 -17.03
C HIS A 115 8.99 -14.67 -18.39
N GLN A 116 7.66 -14.56 -18.67
CA GLN A 116 7.07 -14.98 -19.94
C GLN A 116 7.32 -13.98 -21.08
N TYR A 117 7.34 -12.69 -20.75
CA TYR A 117 7.47 -11.58 -21.72
C TYR A 117 8.56 -10.58 -21.29
N PRO A 118 9.85 -10.97 -21.34
CA PRO A 118 10.94 -10.14 -20.85
C PRO A 118 10.99 -8.76 -21.53
N GLY A 119 11.17 -7.71 -20.71
CA GLY A 119 11.34 -6.34 -21.19
C GLY A 119 10.06 -5.63 -21.67
N THR A 120 8.90 -6.27 -21.54
CA THR A 120 7.60 -5.65 -21.89
C THR A 120 7.06 -4.78 -20.78
N MET A 121 7.37 -5.10 -19.54
CA MET A 121 6.89 -4.38 -18.37
C MET A 121 7.69 -3.10 -18.12
N LYS A 122 7.00 -1.97 -18.01
CA LYS A 122 7.56 -0.65 -17.72
C LYS A 122 6.75 0.01 -16.62
N GLU A 123 7.31 1.05 -16.01
CA GLU A 123 6.63 1.78 -14.93
C GLU A 123 5.28 2.37 -15.39
N GLU A 124 5.18 2.78 -16.66
CA GLU A 124 3.96 3.38 -17.21
C GLU A 124 2.84 2.36 -17.43
N ASN A 125 3.14 1.09 -17.71
CA ASN A 125 2.15 0.08 -18.09
C ASN A 125 1.93 -1.02 -17.05
N VAL A 126 2.70 -1.05 -15.96
CA VAL A 126 2.64 -2.12 -14.95
C VAL A 126 1.27 -2.24 -14.28
N ASN A 127 0.59 -1.13 -14.03
CA ASN A 127 -0.74 -1.14 -13.42
C ASN A 127 -1.81 -1.69 -14.37
N GLU A 128 -1.72 -1.39 -15.67
CA GLU A 128 -2.60 -1.94 -16.69
C GLU A 128 -2.39 -3.45 -16.84
N ILE A 129 -1.14 -3.89 -16.93
CA ILE A 129 -0.78 -5.31 -16.98
C ILE A 129 -1.36 -6.04 -15.76
N LEU A 130 -1.15 -5.50 -14.55
CA LEU A 130 -1.64 -6.10 -13.32
C LEU A 130 -3.18 -6.18 -13.29
N GLY A 131 -3.88 -5.14 -13.76
CA GLY A 131 -5.33 -5.12 -13.89
C GLY A 131 -5.85 -6.23 -14.82
N ASN A 132 -5.21 -6.40 -15.97
CA ASN A 132 -5.55 -7.45 -16.93
C ASN A 132 -5.29 -8.85 -16.35
N LEU A 133 -4.17 -9.08 -15.69
CA LEU A 133 -3.85 -10.35 -15.05
C LEU A 133 -4.86 -10.73 -13.95
N LYS A 134 -5.24 -9.77 -13.10
CA LYS A 134 -6.25 -9.97 -12.06
C LYS A 134 -7.62 -10.30 -12.66
N SER A 135 -8.04 -9.60 -13.70
CA SER A 135 -9.32 -9.83 -14.39
C SER A 135 -9.37 -11.20 -15.05
N ASN A 136 -8.30 -11.63 -15.71
CA ASN A 136 -8.20 -12.95 -16.31
C ASN A 136 -8.24 -14.07 -15.26
N LYS A 137 -7.52 -13.93 -14.15
CA LYS A 137 -7.56 -14.88 -13.04
C LYS A 137 -8.98 -15.01 -12.47
N ALA A 138 -9.68 -13.90 -12.25
CA ALA A 138 -11.05 -13.90 -11.76
C ALA A 138 -12.01 -14.59 -12.71
N ALA A 139 -11.91 -14.33 -14.02
CA ALA A 139 -12.75 -14.96 -15.05
C ALA A 139 -12.52 -16.48 -15.11
N ILE A 140 -11.27 -16.94 -15.01
CA ILE A 140 -10.93 -18.38 -14.99
C ILE A 140 -11.52 -19.04 -13.74
N LEU A 141 -11.36 -18.45 -12.56
CA LEU A 141 -11.90 -18.98 -11.31
C LEU A 141 -13.44 -19.07 -11.33
N GLN A 142 -14.09 -18.09 -11.94
CA GLN A 142 -15.55 -18.11 -12.10
C GLN A 142 -16.02 -19.26 -13.00
N LYS A 143 -15.33 -19.50 -14.10
CA LYS A 143 -15.63 -20.63 -15.01
C LYS A 143 -15.42 -21.98 -14.32
N LEU A 144 -14.34 -22.14 -13.56
CA LEU A 144 -14.09 -23.39 -12.83
C LEU A 144 -15.19 -23.68 -11.80
N LYS A 145 -15.60 -22.68 -11.01
CA LYS A 145 -16.70 -22.81 -10.05
C LYS A 145 -18.06 -23.15 -10.69
N GLN A 146 -18.30 -22.65 -11.91
CA GLN A 146 -19.52 -22.99 -12.65
C GLN A 146 -19.51 -24.44 -13.15
N ASN A 147 -18.35 -24.92 -13.63
CA ASN A 147 -18.19 -26.29 -14.08
C ASN A 147 -18.35 -27.31 -12.92
N GLU A 148 -17.82 -27.01 -11.75
CA GLU A 148 -17.99 -27.86 -10.55
C GLU A 148 -19.48 -27.98 -10.15
N ARG A 149 -20.25 -26.88 -10.21
CA ARG A 149 -21.68 -26.87 -9.89
C ARG A 149 -22.56 -27.61 -10.93
N ASN A 150 -22.08 -27.74 -12.16
CA ASN A 150 -22.82 -28.45 -13.24
C ASN A 150 -22.44 -29.94 -13.31
N SER A 151 -21.52 -30.41 -12.48
CA SER A 151 -21.05 -31.81 -12.44
C SER A 151 -21.67 -32.63 -11.30
N ASP A 152 -22.47 -31.99 -10.45
CA ASP A 152 -23.32 -32.60 -9.41
C ASP A 152 -24.78 -32.65 -9.85
#